data_1dfe8fec9da24644d4e06bf03297e825
#
_entry.id   1dfe8fec9da24644d4e06bf03297e825
#
_cell.length_a   1.000
_cell.length_b   1.000
_cell.length_c   1.000
_cell.angle_alpha   90.00
_cell.angle_beta   90.00
_cell.angle_gamma   90.00
#
_symmetry.space_group_name_H-M   'P 1'
#
loop_
_entity.id
_entity.type
_entity.pdbx_description
1 polymer ?
#
loop_
_entity_poly.entity_id
_entity_poly.type
_entity_poly.pdbx_seq_one_letter_code
_entity_poly.pdbx_strand_id
1 'polypeptide(L)' 'MSLTNFLLLLILSIFTTYTFMSWKGIDKGPKLTIIIQFIGWTILFFVIVFVLKMLGVINEF' A
#
# COMPACT_ATOMS: atom_id res chain seq x y z
N MET A 1 14.93 -5.56 3.41
CA MET A 1 14.22 -4.41 2.81
C MET A 1 14.99 -3.15 3.11
N SER A 2 15.31 -2.37 2.10
CA SER A 2 16.01 -1.11 2.30
C SER A 2 15.02 0.00 2.68
N LEU A 3 15.54 1.07 3.28
CA LEU A 3 14.71 2.21 3.64
C LEU A 3 14.05 2.82 2.41
N THR A 4 14.78 2.90 1.30
CA THR A 4 14.25 3.43 0.05
C THR A 4 13.05 2.61 -0.43
N ASN A 5 13.16 1.28 -0.42
CA ASN A 5 12.07 0.42 -0.84
C ASN A 5 10.86 0.55 0.08
N PHE A 6 11.10 0.69 1.39
CA PHE A 6 10.03 0.91 2.36
C PHE A 6 9.28 2.21 2.06
N LEU A 7 10.02 3.29 1.79
CA LEU A 7 9.41 4.57 1.46
C LEU A 7 8.62 4.52 0.16
N LEU A 8 9.15 3.83 -0.85
CA LEU A 8 8.44 3.66 -2.12
C LEU A 8 7.14 2.92 -1.91
N LEU A 9 7.14 1.91 -1.04
CA LEU A 9 5.95 1.14 -0.75
C LEU A 9 4.90 2.00 -0.05
N LEU A 10 5.31 2.86 0.87
CA LEU A 10 4.40 3.78 1.54
C LEU A 10 3.80 4.79 0.56
N ILE A 11 4.63 5.35 -0.34
CA ILE A 11 4.16 6.28 -1.35
C ILE A 11 3.15 5.60 -2.28
N LEU A 12 3.43 4.38 -2.69
CA LEU A 12 2.52 3.60 -3.52
C LEU A 12 1.20 3.33 -2.80
N SER A 13 1.26 3.04 -1.50
CA SER A 13 0.05 2.84 -0.69
C SER A 13 -0.81 4.10 -0.65
N ILE A 14 -0.19 5.26 -0.44
CA ILE A 14 -0.92 6.53 -0.42
C ILE A 14 -1.57 6.78 -1.78
N PHE A 15 -0.82 6.59 -2.86
CA PHE A 15 -1.33 6.80 -4.21
C PHE A 15 -2.51 5.87 -4.48
N THR A 16 -2.37 4.60 -4.12
CA THR A 16 -3.43 3.61 -4.33
C THR A 16 -4.67 3.96 -3.50
N THR A 17 -4.48 4.42 -2.27
CA THR A 17 -5.60 4.82 -1.41
C THR A 17 -6.42 5.91 -2.06
N TYR A 18 -5.77 6.97 -2.51
CA TYR A 18 -6.48 8.09 -3.13
C TYR A 18 -7.12 7.70 -4.46
N THR A 19 -6.43 6.91 -5.27
CA THR A 19 -6.95 6.44 -6.55
C THR A 19 -8.18 5.56 -6.33
N PHE A 20 -8.12 4.64 -5.38
CA PHE A 20 -9.23 3.75 -5.09
C PHE A 20 -10.44 4.54 -4.60
N MET A 21 -10.24 5.46 -3.67
CA MET A 21 -11.34 6.26 -3.13
C MET A 21 -11.98 7.12 -4.21
N SER A 22 -11.18 7.70 -5.10
CA SER A 22 -11.69 8.48 -6.21
C SER A 22 -12.46 7.63 -7.20
N TRP A 23 -11.93 6.46 -7.52
CA TRP A 23 -12.55 5.54 -8.47
C TRP A 23 -13.89 5.01 -7.97
N LYS A 24 -13.95 4.63 -6.70
CA LYS A 24 -15.19 4.11 -6.11
C LYS A 24 -16.18 5.20 -5.73
N GLY A 25 -15.79 6.45 -5.84
CA GLY A 25 -16.66 7.54 -5.43
C GLY A 25 -16.89 7.59 -3.93
N ILE A 26 -15.99 7.01 -3.15
CA ILE A 26 -16.08 7.03 -1.69
C ILE A 26 -15.89 8.47 -1.23
N ASP A 27 -16.83 8.97 -0.47
CA ASP A 27 -16.75 10.31 0.06
C ASP A 27 -15.56 10.44 1.00
N LYS A 28 -14.81 11.53 0.85
CA LYS A 28 -13.66 11.83 1.69
C LYS A 28 -14.11 12.30 3.07
N GLY A 29 -15.07 11.61 3.67
CA GLY A 29 -15.62 12.01 4.94
C GLY A 29 -14.57 12.14 6.04
N PRO A 30 -14.71 11.40 7.14
CA PRO A 30 -13.76 11.52 8.24
C PRO A 30 -12.37 11.04 7.82
N LYS A 31 -11.34 11.71 8.35
CA LYS A 31 -9.95 11.32 8.10
C LYS A 31 -9.69 9.87 8.48
N LEU A 32 -10.48 9.35 9.37
CA LEU A 32 -10.37 7.96 9.82
C LEU A 32 -10.52 6.98 8.66
N THR A 33 -11.43 7.25 7.72
CA THR A 33 -11.62 6.40 6.54
C THR A 33 -10.35 6.35 5.71
N ILE A 34 -9.70 7.48 5.50
CA ILE A 34 -8.46 7.55 4.73
C ILE A 34 -7.35 6.75 5.44
N ILE A 35 -7.24 6.90 6.75
CA ILE A 35 -6.24 6.19 7.53
C ILE A 35 -6.46 4.68 7.47
N ILE A 36 -7.70 4.23 7.62
CA ILE A 36 -8.04 2.81 7.54
C ILE A 36 -7.69 2.24 6.17
N GLN A 37 -8.04 2.95 5.10
CA GLN A 37 -7.71 2.54 3.75
C GLN A 37 -6.20 2.47 3.55
N PHE A 38 -5.48 3.48 4.00
CA PHE A 38 -4.02 3.51 3.87
C PHE A 38 -3.38 2.32 4.59
N ILE A 39 -3.80 2.04 5.82
CA ILE A 39 -3.27 0.92 6.59
C ILE A 39 -3.57 -0.40 5.88
N GLY A 40 -4.80 -0.57 5.40
CA GLY A 40 -5.19 -1.78 4.69
C GLY A 40 -4.36 -2.01 3.43
N TRP A 41 -4.16 -0.97 2.63
CA TRP A 41 -3.36 -1.07 1.41
C TRP A 41 -1.89 -1.35 1.73
N THR A 42 -1.36 -0.72 2.78
CA THR A 42 0.02 -0.95 3.20
C THR A 42 0.23 -2.41 3.59
N ILE A 43 -0.68 -2.96 4.39
CA ILE A 43 -0.61 -4.36 4.80
C ILE A 43 -0.68 -5.27 3.57
N LEU A 44 -1.58 -4.99 2.65
CA LEU A 44 -1.73 -5.78 1.43
C LEU A 44 -0.43 -5.79 0.62
N PHE A 45 0.18 -4.63 0.43
CA PHE A 45 1.43 -4.55 -0.33
C PHE A 45 2.56 -5.29 0.37
N PHE A 46 2.66 -5.22 1.69
CA PHE A 46 3.66 -5.97 2.42
C PHE A 46 3.46 -7.48 2.26
N VAL A 47 2.23 -7.93 2.28
CA VAL A 47 1.92 -9.35 2.06
C VAL A 47 2.33 -9.78 0.67
N ILE A 48 2.01 -8.97 -0.35
CA ILE A 48 2.37 -9.27 -1.73
C ILE A 48 3.89 -9.35 -1.88
N VAL A 49 4.62 -8.39 -1.33
CA VAL A 49 6.08 -8.38 -1.40
C VAL A 49 6.66 -9.62 -0.70
N PHE A 50 6.11 -9.96 0.45
CA PHE A 50 6.56 -11.14 1.20
C PHE A 50 6.36 -12.43 0.37
N VAL A 51 5.20 -12.57 -0.26
CA VAL A 51 4.90 -13.73 -1.09
C VAL A 51 5.85 -13.80 -2.29
N LEU A 52 6.07 -12.68 -2.97
CA LEU A 52 6.98 -12.62 -4.10
C LEU A 52 8.41 -12.98 -3.70
N LYS A 53 8.83 -12.54 -2.52
CA LYS A 53 10.15 -12.86 -2.00
C LYS A 53 10.27 -14.35 -1.71
N MET A 54 9.24 -14.96 -1.16
CA MET A 54 9.23 -16.41 -0.88
C MET A 54 9.27 -17.22 -2.16
N LEU A 55 8.62 -16.75 -3.22
CA LEU A 55 8.60 -17.45 -4.51
C LEU A 55 9.91 -17.25 -5.29
N GLY A 56 10.81 -16.41 -4.80
CA GLY A 56 12.06 -16.15 -5.50
C GLY A 56 11.94 -15.18 -6.65
N VAL A 57 10.79 -14.53 -6.82
CA VAL A 57 10.59 -13.54 -7.87
C VAL A 57 11.39 -12.27 -7.57
N ILE A 58 11.46 -11.91 -6.30
CA ILE A 58 12.22 -10.75 -5.82
C ILE A 58 13.27 -11.27 -4.84
N ASN A 59 14.54 -10.98 -5.09
CA ASN A 59 15.62 -11.36 -4.19
C ASN A 59 15.91 -10.31 -3.14
N GLU A 60 15.71 -9.04 -3.51
CA GLU A 60 15.99 -7.92 -2.61
C GLU A 60 14.82 -6.95 -2.64
N PHE A 61 14.19 -6.82 -1.52
CA PHE A 61 13.20 -5.78 -1.31
C PHE A 61 13.21 -5.39 0.17
#